data_fa8031a7c94111eaff501a377df39ce4
#
_entry.id   fa8031a7c94111eaff501a377df39ce4
#
_cell.length_a   1.000
_cell.length_b   1.000
_cell.length_c   1.000
_cell.angle_alpha   90.00
_cell.angle_beta   90.00
_cell.angle_gamma   90.00
#
_symmetry.space_group_name_H-M   'P 1'
#
loop_
_entity.id
_entity.type
_entity.pdbx_description
1 polymer ?
#
loop_
_entity_poly.entity_id
_entity_poly.type
_entity_poly.pdbx_seq_one_letter_code
_entity_poly.pdbx_strand_id
1 'polypeptide(L)'
;ISVGANERGFILELWGTLPNVYWISIRSPSGEVRQGFRPGFGQSQTYRFIYERTIVTLDTILVEPESGEELFSMRFENPQEGVWTIRVSLVGDANGGNFHMWLPITQFLSSETVFLKPNPYTTITNPGYSNLSLTVGGYDTGNNGLYFRTGRGFAKNGEIKPDIVAPAVNISTLKGSRSGTSY
;
A
#
# COMPACT_ATOMS: atom_id res chain seq x y z
N ILE A 1 11.09 0.37 -2.43
CA ILE A 1 10.78 -0.01 -1.05
C ILE A 1 12.10 -0.26 -0.35
N SER A 2 12.30 0.30 0.84
CA SER A 2 13.32 -0.16 1.78
C SER A 2 12.75 -1.35 2.53
N VAL A 3 13.50 -2.43 2.62
CA VAL A 3 13.17 -3.59 3.46
C VAL A 3 14.14 -3.58 4.63
N GLY A 4 13.61 -3.59 5.84
CA GLY A 4 14.39 -3.54 7.07
C GLY A 4 14.95 -4.89 7.46
N ALA A 5 15.91 -4.86 8.38
CA ALA A 5 16.50 -6.08 8.95
C ALA A 5 15.43 -6.95 9.64
N ASN A 6 15.61 -8.26 9.53
CA ASN A 6 14.72 -9.25 10.13
C ASN A 6 13.26 -9.22 9.65
N GLU A 7 12.98 -8.62 8.48
CA GLU A 7 11.68 -8.72 7.86
C GLU A 7 11.39 -10.18 7.47
N ARG A 8 10.28 -10.71 7.95
CA ARG A 8 9.91 -12.12 7.68
C ARG A 8 9.14 -12.28 6.38
N GLY A 9 8.42 -11.25 6.01
CA GLY A 9 7.63 -11.24 4.79
C GLY A 9 6.48 -10.26 4.85
N PHE A 10 6.02 -9.86 3.68
CA PHE A 10 4.88 -8.96 3.53
C PHE A 10 4.21 -9.18 2.17
N ILE A 11 3.01 -8.65 2.04
CA ILE A 11 2.32 -8.53 0.74
C ILE A 11 2.40 -7.08 0.31
N LEU A 12 2.88 -6.86 -0.92
CA LEU A 12 2.84 -5.58 -1.60
C LEU A 12 1.77 -5.66 -2.68
N GLU A 13 0.80 -4.78 -2.63
CA GLU A 13 -0.25 -4.70 -3.64
C GLU A 13 -0.04 -3.50 -4.54
N LEU A 14 -0.24 -3.69 -5.85
CA LEU A 14 -0.35 -2.63 -6.83
C LEU A 14 -1.73 -2.74 -7.48
N TRP A 15 -2.46 -1.65 -7.44
CA TRP A 15 -3.77 -1.49 -8.03
C TRP A 15 -3.70 -0.47 -9.16
N GLY A 16 -4.00 -0.91 -10.37
CA GLY A 16 -3.97 -0.10 -11.58
C GLY A 16 -5.37 0.26 -12.06
N THR A 17 -5.56 1.53 -12.45
CA THR A 17 -6.85 2.00 -12.94
C THR A 17 -7.01 1.71 -14.42
N LEU A 18 -7.99 0.89 -14.76
CA LEU A 18 -8.36 0.61 -16.16
C LEU A 18 -8.92 1.87 -16.87
N PRO A 19 -8.79 2.01 -18.17
CA PRO A 19 -8.39 1.01 -19.17
C PRO A 19 -6.87 0.85 -19.31
N ASN A 20 -6.05 1.54 -18.53
CA ASN A 20 -4.61 1.39 -18.60
C ASN A 20 -4.23 0.02 -18.07
N VAL A 21 -3.41 -0.70 -18.82
CA VAL A 21 -2.86 -2.00 -18.44
C VAL A 21 -1.38 -1.83 -18.14
N TYR A 22 -0.93 -2.42 -17.04
CA TYR A 22 0.44 -2.28 -16.59
C TYR A 22 1.20 -3.58 -16.75
N TRP A 23 2.51 -3.49 -16.75
CA TRP A 23 3.40 -4.59 -16.50
C TRP A 23 4.48 -4.15 -15.50
N ILE A 24 4.96 -5.09 -14.72
CA ILE A 24 5.93 -4.79 -13.68
C ILE A 24 7.22 -5.57 -13.87
N SER A 25 8.28 -5.06 -13.27
CA SER A 25 9.51 -5.81 -13.03
C SER A 25 9.97 -5.57 -11.59
N ILE A 26 10.63 -6.56 -11.02
CA ILE A 26 11.13 -6.53 -9.65
C ILE A 26 12.65 -6.65 -9.71
N ARG A 27 13.35 -5.70 -9.09
CA ARG A 27 14.80 -5.73 -8.91
C ARG A 27 15.14 -5.85 -7.43
N SER A 28 15.98 -6.82 -7.12
CA SER A 28 16.48 -7.07 -5.78
C SER A 28 17.60 -6.09 -5.37
N PRO A 29 17.97 -6.05 -4.08
CA PRO A 29 19.08 -5.23 -3.60
C PRO A 29 20.42 -5.54 -4.27
N SER A 30 20.72 -6.80 -4.59
CA SER A 30 21.95 -7.20 -5.33
C SER A 30 21.90 -6.84 -6.82
N GLY A 31 20.75 -6.45 -7.33
CA GLY A 31 20.55 -6.08 -8.73
C GLY A 31 19.98 -7.18 -9.60
N GLU A 32 19.63 -8.37 -9.06
CA GLU A 32 18.92 -9.39 -9.83
C GLU A 32 17.55 -8.85 -10.26
N VAL A 33 17.19 -9.04 -11.54
CA VAL A 33 15.95 -8.51 -12.12
C VAL A 33 15.07 -9.64 -12.60
N ARG A 34 13.82 -9.62 -12.19
CA ARG A 34 12.73 -10.41 -12.76
C ARG A 34 11.77 -9.46 -13.46
N GLN A 35 11.49 -9.71 -14.73
CA GLN A 35 10.73 -8.77 -15.55
C GLN A 35 9.70 -9.47 -16.44
N GLY A 36 8.78 -8.66 -16.98
CA GLY A 36 7.78 -9.13 -17.93
C GLY A 36 6.50 -9.66 -17.30
N PHE A 37 6.22 -9.31 -16.05
CA PHE A 37 4.98 -9.69 -15.39
C PHE A 37 3.84 -8.87 -15.96
N ARG A 38 2.98 -9.53 -16.71
CA ARG A 38 1.76 -8.99 -17.27
C ARG A 38 0.56 -9.53 -16.49
N PRO A 39 -0.50 -8.73 -16.35
CA PRO A 39 -1.70 -9.24 -15.73
C PRO A 39 -2.33 -10.31 -16.63
N GLY A 40 -2.93 -11.28 -15.97
CA GLY A 40 -3.69 -12.34 -16.61
C GLY A 40 -4.99 -12.59 -15.87
N PHE A 41 -5.78 -13.52 -16.36
CA PHE A 41 -7.01 -13.92 -15.67
C PHE A 41 -6.65 -14.94 -14.57
N GLY A 42 -6.26 -14.42 -13.38
CA GLY A 42 -5.98 -15.25 -12.21
C GLY A 42 -4.71 -16.13 -12.36
N GLN A 43 -3.59 -15.51 -12.71
CA GLN A 43 -2.31 -16.21 -12.81
C GLN A 43 -1.50 -16.03 -11.53
N SER A 44 -0.89 -17.12 -11.06
CA SER A 44 0.05 -17.13 -9.94
C SER A 44 1.41 -17.66 -10.43
N GLN A 45 2.48 -16.93 -10.09
CA GLN A 45 3.84 -17.30 -10.46
C GLN A 45 4.77 -17.06 -9.27
N THR A 46 5.67 -18.00 -9.01
CA THR A 46 6.64 -17.93 -7.92
C THR A 46 8.06 -17.78 -8.46
N TYR A 47 8.78 -16.79 -7.97
CA TYR A 47 10.15 -16.48 -8.35
C TYR A 47 11.07 -16.56 -7.15
N ARG A 48 12.22 -17.19 -7.33
CA ARG A 48 13.30 -17.21 -6.36
C ARG A 48 14.39 -16.26 -6.81
N PHE A 49 14.72 -15.28 -5.96
CA PHE A 49 15.92 -14.45 -6.08
C PHE A 49 17.07 -15.19 -5.43
N ILE A 50 18.08 -15.52 -6.25
CA ILE A 50 19.11 -16.49 -5.85
C ILE A 50 20.05 -15.90 -4.79
N TYR A 51 20.50 -14.68 -5.01
CA TYR A 51 21.45 -14.03 -4.10
C TYR A 51 20.82 -13.66 -2.77
N GLU A 52 19.58 -13.19 -2.77
CA GLU A 52 18.82 -12.81 -1.59
C GLU A 52 18.18 -14.00 -0.87
N ARG A 53 18.06 -15.15 -1.53
CA ARG A 53 17.29 -16.30 -1.07
C ARG A 53 15.82 -15.97 -0.78
N THR A 54 15.34 -14.91 -1.35
CA THR A 54 13.98 -14.42 -1.21
C THR A 54 13.06 -15.11 -2.22
N ILE A 55 11.88 -15.46 -1.78
CA ILE A 55 10.82 -15.98 -2.66
C ILE A 55 9.78 -14.87 -2.84
N VAL A 56 9.38 -14.62 -4.07
CA VAL A 56 8.29 -13.70 -4.39
C VAL A 56 7.24 -14.46 -5.18
N THR A 57 6.06 -14.60 -4.59
CA THR A 57 4.88 -15.12 -5.29
C THR A 57 4.07 -13.93 -5.79
N LEU A 58 3.84 -13.91 -7.09
CA LEU A 58 3.10 -12.86 -7.77
C LEU A 58 1.78 -13.43 -8.28
N ASP A 59 0.69 -12.93 -7.73
CA ASP A 59 -0.66 -13.17 -8.20
C ASP A 59 -1.12 -11.96 -9.01
N THR A 60 -1.67 -12.20 -10.21
CA THR A 60 -2.10 -11.14 -11.11
C THR A 60 -3.54 -11.33 -11.55
N ILE A 61 -4.32 -10.26 -11.48
CA ILE A 61 -5.72 -10.22 -11.91
C ILE A 61 -5.90 -9.00 -12.80
N LEU A 62 -6.26 -9.20 -14.07
CA LEU A 62 -6.45 -8.11 -15.01
C LEU A 62 -7.65 -7.23 -14.65
N VAL A 63 -8.74 -7.85 -14.23
CA VAL A 63 -9.94 -7.15 -13.75
C VAL A 63 -10.37 -7.82 -12.45
N GLU A 64 -10.13 -7.16 -11.32
CA GLU A 64 -10.57 -7.63 -10.03
C GLU A 64 -12.12 -7.41 -9.94
N PRO A 65 -12.90 -8.45 -9.61
CA PRO A 65 -14.37 -8.42 -9.79
C PRO A 65 -15.10 -7.35 -8.98
N GLU A 66 -14.61 -6.99 -7.81
CA GLU A 66 -15.29 -6.04 -6.93
C GLU A 66 -14.92 -4.59 -7.23
N SER A 67 -13.67 -4.32 -7.57
CA SER A 67 -13.16 -2.97 -7.82
C SER A 67 -13.17 -2.58 -9.30
N GLY A 68 -13.13 -3.57 -10.20
CA GLY A 68 -12.95 -3.34 -11.62
C GLY A 68 -11.55 -2.88 -12.01
N GLU A 69 -10.56 -3.01 -11.12
CA GLU A 69 -9.18 -2.59 -11.32
C GLU A 69 -8.26 -3.77 -11.58
N GLU A 70 -7.09 -3.46 -12.13
CA GLU A 70 -5.99 -4.40 -12.26
C GLU A 70 -5.27 -4.58 -10.93
N LEU A 71 -4.97 -5.82 -10.53
CA LEU A 71 -4.27 -6.14 -9.30
C LEU A 71 -3.00 -6.96 -9.56
N PHE A 72 -1.90 -6.51 -8.98
CA PHE A 72 -0.70 -7.31 -8.74
C PHE A 72 -0.50 -7.46 -7.23
N SER A 73 -0.64 -8.67 -6.73
CA SER A 73 -0.34 -9.02 -5.34
C SER A 73 1.00 -9.74 -5.28
N MET A 74 1.97 -9.12 -4.65
CA MET A 74 3.36 -9.58 -4.54
C MET A 74 3.63 -10.01 -3.11
N ARG A 75 3.66 -11.31 -2.85
CA ARG A 75 4.02 -11.87 -1.56
C ARG A 75 5.51 -12.10 -1.49
N PHE A 76 6.19 -11.36 -0.62
CA PHE A 76 7.60 -11.54 -0.31
C PHE A 76 7.75 -12.46 0.89
N GLU A 77 8.58 -13.49 0.77
CA GLU A 77 8.92 -14.43 1.83
C GLU A 77 10.42 -14.32 2.12
N ASN A 78 10.77 -14.04 3.38
CA ASN A 78 12.14 -13.82 3.84
C ASN A 78 12.91 -12.83 2.94
N PRO A 79 12.38 -11.62 2.73
CA PRO A 79 13.04 -10.65 1.88
C PRO A 79 14.37 -10.19 2.50
N GLN A 80 15.43 -10.21 1.71
CA GLN A 80 16.71 -9.66 2.10
C GLN A 80 16.58 -8.16 2.37
N GLU A 81 17.22 -7.70 3.45
CA GLU A 81 17.39 -6.29 3.76
C GLU A 81 17.95 -5.49 2.58
N GLY A 82 17.45 -4.28 2.39
CA GLY A 82 17.92 -3.37 1.36
C GLY A 82 16.82 -2.81 0.48
N VAL A 83 17.21 -2.23 -0.66
CA VAL A 83 16.27 -1.54 -1.55
C VAL A 83 15.77 -2.46 -2.64
N TRP A 84 14.50 -2.79 -2.58
CA TRP A 84 13.77 -3.47 -3.64
C TRP A 84 13.09 -2.45 -4.55
N THR A 85 13.25 -2.59 -5.85
CA THR A 85 12.67 -1.68 -6.83
C THR A 85 11.58 -2.39 -7.62
N ILE A 86 10.38 -1.84 -7.58
CA ILE A 86 9.27 -2.24 -8.46
C ILE A 86 9.19 -1.21 -9.58
N ARG A 87 9.48 -1.61 -10.80
CA ARG A 87 9.27 -0.77 -11.97
C ARG A 87 7.90 -1.05 -12.53
N VAL A 88 7.10 -0.01 -12.69
CA VAL A 88 5.77 -0.07 -13.28
C VAL A 88 5.84 0.59 -14.65
N SER A 89 5.31 -0.07 -15.67
CA SER A 89 5.29 0.43 -17.04
C SER A 89 3.91 0.20 -17.66
N LEU A 90 3.46 1.12 -18.49
CA LEU A 90 2.23 0.96 -19.25
C LEU A 90 2.43 0.03 -20.44
N VAL A 91 1.39 -0.70 -20.80
CA VAL A 91 1.33 -1.49 -22.02
C VAL A 91 0.79 -0.60 -23.15
N GLY A 92 1.56 -0.42 -24.21
CA GLY A 92 1.19 0.43 -25.36
C GLY A 92 1.45 1.91 -25.13
N ASP A 93 0.89 2.74 -26.03
CA ASP A 93 1.09 4.21 -26.07
C ASP A 93 0.03 4.96 -25.24
N ALA A 94 -0.30 4.47 -24.07
CA ALA A 94 -1.30 5.10 -23.20
C ALA A 94 -0.75 6.41 -22.60
N ASN A 95 -1.47 7.49 -22.78
CA ASN A 95 -1.14 8.78 -22.18
C ASN A 95 -1.73 8.87 -20.76
N GLY A 96 -0.85 8.79 -19.79
CA GLY A 96 -1.18 8.93 -18.38
C GLY A 96 -1.82 7.65 -17.80
N GLY A 97 -1.37 7.23 -16.67
CA GLY A 97 -1.95 6.11 -15.94
C GLY A 97 -1.81 6.37 -14.45
N ASN A 98 -2.81 5.94 -13.69
CA ASN A 98 -2.80 6.02 -12.25
C ASN A 98 -2.74 4.61 -11.65
N PHE A 99 -1.89 4.44 -10.67
CA PHE A 99 -1.84 3.25 -9.87
C PHE A 99 -1.57 3.61 -8.41
N HIS A 100 -1.99 2.76 -7.54
CA HIS A 100 -1.69 2.84 -6.10
C HIS A 100 -0.90 1.62 -5.67
N MET A 101 0.03 1.82 -4.74
CA MET A 101 0.76 0.72 -4.11
C MET A 101 0.56 0.77 -2.61
N TRP A 102 0.32 -0.40 -2.01
CA TRP A 102 0.03 -0.54 -0.60
C TRP A 102 0.96 -1.56 0.04
N LEU A 103 1.54 -1.17 1.17
CA LEU A 103 2.16 -2.07 2.14
C LEU A 103 1.18 -2.37 3.27
N PRO A 104 1.34 -3.47 4.00
CA PRO A 104 0.60 -3.71 5.23
C PRO A 104 0.77 -2.58 6.24
N ILE A 105 -0.13 -2.51 7.22
CA ILE A 105 0.03 -1.55 8.33
C ILE A 105 1.34 -1.84 9.08
N THR A 106 1.96 -0.79 9.60
CA THR A 106 3.30 -0.83 10.22
C THR A 106 3.46 -1.85 11.35
N GLN A 107 2.36 -2.29 11.96
CA GLN A 107 2.38 -3.32 13.02
C GLN A 107 2.77 -4.72 12.51
N PHE A 108 2.62 -4.97 11.20
CA PHE A 108 2.95 -6.25 10.57
C PHE A 108 4.27 -6.21 9.80
N LEU A 109 4.98 -5.09 9.87
CA LEU A 109 6.25 -4.87 9.19
C LEU A 109 7.37 -4.64 10.19
N SER A 110 8.60 -4.88 9.79
CA SER A 110 9.75 -4.33 10.51
C SER A 110 9.70 -2.80 10.43
N SER A 111 10.22 -2.10 11.42
CA SER A 111 10.14 -0.64 11.53
C SER A 111 10.76 0.12 10.35
N GLU A 112 11.67 -0.53 9.63
CA GLU A 112 12.41 0.04 8.51
C GLU A 112 11.89 -0.42 7.13
N THR A 113 10.84 -1.27 7.12
CA THR A 113 10.17 -1.68 5.88
C THR A 113 9.16 -0.62 5.49
N VAL A 114 9.54 0.23 4.52
CA VAL A 114 8.79 1.42 4.13
C VAL A 114 8.92 1.73 2.64
N PHE A 115 8.00 2.51 2.11
CA PHE A 115 8.23 3.20 0.83
C PHE A 115 9.27 4.30 1.01
N LEU A 116 10.23 4.41 0.09
CA LEU A 116 11.25 5.47 0.12
C LEU A 116 10.67 6.88 -0.13
N LYS A 117 9.56 6.94 -0.86
CA LYS A 117 8.80 8.17 -1.11
C LYS A 117 7.31 7.90 -0.92
N PRO A 118 6.83 7.81 0.32
CA PRO A 118 5.42 7.56 0.58
C PRO A 118 4.58 8.80 0.24
N ASN A 119 3.36 8.55 -0.23
CA ASN A 119 2.35 9.59 -0.35
C ASN A 119 1.34 9.41 0.81
N PRO A 120 1.12 10.43 1.65
CA PRO A 120 0.19 10.33 2.78
C PRO A 120 -1.29 10.43 2.38
N TYR A 121 -1.57 10.80 1.14
CA TYR A 121 -2.94 10.95 0.65
C TYR A 121 -3.50 9.62 0.14
N THR A 122 -4.84 9.56 0.04
CA THR A 122 -5.59 8.36 -0.37
C THR A 122 -5.33 7.17 0.57
N THR A 123 -5.18 7.46 1.88
CA THR A 123 -4.86 6.44 2.91
C THR A 123 -6.05 6.10 3.80
N ILE A 124 -7.26 6.48 3.40
CA ILE A 124 -8.50 6.07 4.07
C ILE A 124 -8.84 4.66 3.61
N THR A 125 -8.96 3.75 4.58
CA THR A 125 -9.21 2.33 4.33
C THR A 125 -10.70 1.99 4.32
N ASN A 126 -11.04 0.81 3.80
CA ASN A 126 -12.40 0.27 3.86
C ASN A 126 -12.80 0.02 5.34
N PRO A 127 -14.05 0.33 5.75
CA PRO A 127 -15.16 0.91 4.97
C PRO A 127 -15.20 2.44 4.93
N GLY A 128 -14.16 3.13 5.42
CA GLY A 128 -14.14 4.58 5.57
C GLY A 128 -14.26 5.39 4.27
N TYR A 129 -13.93 4.81 3.12
CA TYR A 129 -14.09 5.49 1.83
C TYR A 129 -15.49 5.32 1.21
N SER A 130 -16.39 4.56 1.85
CA SER A 130 -17.77 4.41 1.39
C SER A 130 -18.54 5.73 1.55
N ASN A 131 -19.35 6.07 0.58
CA ASN A 131 -20.28 7.21 0.66
C ASN A 131 -21.43 6.98 1.65
N LEU A 132 -21.63 5.74 2.09
CA LEU A 132 -22.64 5.37 3.09
C LEU A 132 -22.13 5.47 4.53
N SER A 133 -20.81 5.66 4.74
CA SER A 133 -20.20 5.77 6.07
C SER A 133 -19.85 7.21 6.41
N LEU A 134 -20.08 7.61 7.65
CA LEU A 134 -19.52 8.82 8.23
C LEU A 134 -18.11 8.49 8.73
N THR A 135 -17.10 9.06 8.07
CA THR A 135 -15.70 8.80 8.37
C THR A 135 -15.12 9.95 9.19
N VAL A 136 -14.52 9.59 10.32
CA VAL A 136 -13.95 10.56 11.27
C VAL A 136 -12.43 10.49 11.22
N GLY A 137 -11.76 11.58 10.88
CA GLY A 137 -10.32 11.74 11.00
C GLY A 137 -9.90 12.19 12.39
N GLY A 138 -8.62 12.08 12.70
CA GLY A 138 -8.07 12.50 13.98
C GLY A 138 -7.26 13.80 13.90
N TYR A 139 -7.38 14.66 14.92
CA TYR A 139 -6.50 15.80 15.09
C TYR A 139 -5.91 15.88 16.51
N ASP A 140 -4.82 16.63 16.64
CA ASP A 140 -4.15 16.90 17.90
C ASP A 140 -4.60 18.25 18.45
N THR A 141 -5.24 18.25 19.61
CA THR A 141 -5.71 19.47 20.28
C THR A 141 -4.57 20.32 20.81
N GLY A 142 -3.37 19.77 20.99
CA GLY A 142 -2.22 20.50 21.51
C GLY A 142 -1.60 21.47 20.50
N ASN A 143 -1.70 21.15 19.21
CA ASN A 143 -1.12 21.94 18.13
C ASN A 143 -2.10 22.30 17.01
N ASN A 144 -3.36 21.87 17.12
CA ASN A 144 -4.41 21.99 16.10
C ASN A 144 -4.04 21.40 14.73
N GLY A 145 -3.07 20.47 14.71
CA GLY A 145 -2.63 19.77 13.51
C GLY A 145 -3.33 18.44 13.32
N LEU A 146 -3.23 17.89 12.12
CA LEU A 146 -3.72 16.52 11.87
C LEU A 146 -2.91 15.53 12.70
N TYR A 147 -3.61 14.56 13.31
CA TYR A 147 -2.94 13.43 13.94
C TYR A 147 -2.16 12.63 12.89
N PHE A 148 -0.88 12.36 13.16
CA PHE A 148 0.03 11.82 12.13
C PHE A 148 -0.37 10.43 11.59
N ARG A 149 -1.16 9.66 12.35
CA ARG A 149 -1.69 8.35 11.94
C ARG A 149 -3.12 8.41 11.39
N THR A 150 -3.69 9.62 11.22
CA THR A 150 -5.01 9.72 10.60
C THR A 150 -4.94 9.41 9.11
N GLY A 151 -5.91 8.64 8.61
CA GLY A 151 -6.09 8.48 7.17
C GLY A 151 -6.39 9.83 6.50
N ARG A 152 -5.83 10.05 5.33
CA ARG A 152 -5.99 11.28 4.55
C ARG A 152 -6.62 10.98 3.20
N GLY A 153 -7.64 11.74 2.85
CA GLY A 153 -8.30 11.67 1.54
C GLY A 153 -7.52 12.43 0.46
N PHE A 154 -8.01 12.49 -0.74
CA PHE A 154 -9.35 11.98 -1.10
C PHE A 154 -9.42 10.45 -1.02
N ALA A 155 -10.62 9.90 -0.89
CA ALA A 155 -10.80 8.47 -1.08
C ALA A 155 -10.42 8.07 -2.50
N LYS A 156 -10.12 6.79 -2.74
CA LYS A 156 -9.68 6.29 -4.05
C LYS A 156 -10.71 6.51 -5.17
N ASN A 157 -12.01 6.50 -4.80
CA ASN A 157 -13.12 6.81 -5.72
C ASN A 157 -13.34 8.33 -5.97
N GLY A 158 -12.47 9.20 -5.44
CA GLY A 158 -12.56 10.64 -5.56
C GLY A 158 -13.44 11.35 -4.53
N GLU A 159 -14.11 10.61 -3.64
CA GLU A 159 -14.92 11.18 -2.57
C GLU A 159 -14.08 11.97 -1.58
N ILE A 160 -14.64 13.07 -1.08
CA ILE A 160 -13.99 13.88 -0.04
C ILE A 160 -14.15 13.17 1.30
N LYS A 161 -13.06 12.63 1.81
CA LYS A 161 -12.99 11.93 3.10
C LYS A 161 -11.72 12.37 3.86
N PRO A 162 -11.70 12.36 5.18
CA PRO A 162 -12.82 12.07 6.10
C PRO A 162 -13.89 13.17 6.04
N ASP A 163 -15.12 12.87 6.49
CA ASP A 163 -16.24 13.82 6.49
C ASP A 163 -16.08 14.86 7.59
N ILE A 164 -15.55 14.45 8.74
CA ILE A 164 -15.29 15.30 9.91
C ILE A 164 -13.99 14.88 10.58
N VAL A 165 -13.53 15.69 11.53
CA VAL A 165 -12.38 15.37 12.40
C VAL A 165 -12.76 15.47 13.87
N ALA A 166 -12.13 14.66 14.71
CA ALA A 166 -12.30 14.66 16.17
C ALA A 166 -10.93 14.62 16.87
N PRO A 167 -10.83 15.03 18.14
CA PRO A 167 -9.62 14.88 18.94
C PRO A 167 -9.16 13.43 18.97
N ALA A 168 -7.87 13.17 18.73
CA ALA A 168 -7.30 11.82 18.67
C ALA A 168 -6.00 11.69 19.48
N VAL A 169 -5.55 12.75 20.15
CA VAL A 169 -4.30 12.77 20.90
C VAL A 169 -4.57 13.09 22.36
N ASN A 170 -3.98 12.29 23.25
CA ASN A 170 -4.11 12.45 24.71
C ASN A 170 -5.56 12.48 25.21
N ILE A 171 -6.41 11.65 24.63
CA ILE A 171 -7.80 11.53 25.04
C ILE A 171 -7.88 10.90 26.43
N SER A 172 -8.49 11.58 27.38
CA SER A 172 -8.70 11.10 28.74
C SER A 172 -9.74 9.97 28.74
N THR A 173 -9.36 8.83 29.26
CA THR A 173 -10.23 7.66 29.40
C THR A 173 -10.18 7.16 30.87
N LEU A 174 -11.09 6.27 31.23
CA LEU A 174 -11.08 5.63 32.56
C LEU A 174 -9.79 4.85 32.86
N LYS A 175 -9.03 4.48 31.83
CA LYS A 175 -7.75 3.75 31.93
C LYS A 175 -6.52 4.62 31.66
N GLY A 176 -6.65 5.95 31.78
CA GLY A 176 -5.59 6.92 31.51
C GLY A 176 -5.71 7.57 30.13
N SER A 177 -4.70 8.36 29.77
CA SER A 177 -4.67 9.08 28.49
C SER A 177 -4.25 8.15 27.35
N ARG A 178 -4.92 8.28 26.21
CA ARG A 178 -4.66 7.47 25.02
C ARG A 178 -4.72 8.30 23.74
N SER A 179 -4.03 7.83 22.72
CA SER A 179 -4.03 8.45 21.39
C SER A 179 -4.33 7.42 20.31
N GLY A 180 -5.19 7.75 19.37
CA GLY A 180 -5.57 6.89 18.27
C GLY A 180 -6.86 7.35 17.59
N THR A 181 -7.11 6.88 16.39
CA THR A 181 -8.35 7.14 15.63
C THR A 181 -9.51 6.25 16.05
N SER A 182 -9.30 5.36 17.02
CA SER A 182 -10.32 4.46 17.58
C SER A 182 -10.90 4.93 18.92
N TYR A 183 -10.62 6.17 19.34
CA TYR A 183 -11.08 6.75 20.59
C TYR A 183 -12.04 7.91 20.36
#